data_730c5219c8f3875a6e28e63824d55e64
#
_entry.id   730c5219c8f3875a6e28e63824d55e64
#
_cell.length_a   1.000
_cell.length_b   1.000
_cell.length_c   1.000
_cell.angle_alpha   90.00
_cell.angle_beta   90.00
_cell.angle_gamma   90.00
#
_symmetry.space_group_name_H-M   'P 1'
#
loop_
_entity.id
_entity.type
_entity.pdbx_description
1 polymer ?
#
loop_
_entity_poly.entity_id
_entity_poly.type
_entity_poly.pdbx_seq_one_letter_code
_entity_poly.pdbx_strand_id
1 'polypeptide(L)'
;MTKRKLQIQIVLLIALQALPSIAMASSSFFDERYRGWFWFENKEKNADDSARNQNNRAADITPMEAKAEIEQFAKELEELKFMMLARPSPENVKAYRDKEKQMWDQAETLHDAWDMANLLYPEQRDLINNPVNVHGVKAKRAMQEEENTKKIKELAKDFDLVLFFSDSCKYCALLSPVLKSFGEQYGFRIDAVSSNNVKHEYFKTANAPQLIERLGITAFPTVIAVSHDSKTAFELIRGYVSISELEEYSLLAAKHLEGIRSKEQVGTKLISESIAK
;
A
#
# COMPACT_ATOMS: atom_id res chain seq x y z
N MET A 1 -29.46 -79.76 6.15
CA MET A 1 -29.26 -78.31 6.32
C MET A 1 -30.61 -77.65 6.42
N THR A 2 -30.93 -77.04 7.55
CA THR A 2 -32.29 -76.56 7.84
C THR A 2 -32.53 -75.25 7.08
N LYS A 3 -33.76 -75.06 6.55
CA LYS A 3 -34.21 -73.88 5.77
C LYS A 3 -33.76 -72.50 6.40
N ARG A 4 -33.58 -72.52 7.70
CA ARG A 4 -33.13 -71.31 8.48
C ARG A 4 -31.67 -70.95 8.21
N LYS A 5 -30.77 -71.92 7.97
CA LYS A 5 -29.36 -71.59 7.63
C LYS A 5 -29.22 -71.04 6.21
N LEU A 6 -30.07 -71.53 5.27
CA LEU A 6 -30.11 -71.06 3.89
C LEU A 6 -30.63 -69.59 3.83
N GLN A 7 -31.66 -69.22 4.62
CA GLN A 7 -32.18 -67.85 4.70
C GLN A 7 -31.17 -66.91 5.28
N ILE A 8 -30.39 -67.30 6.30
CA ILE A 8 -29.34 -66.44 6.89
C ILE A 8 -28.21 -66.25 5.89
N GLN A 9 -27.83 -67.24 5.10
CA GLN A 9 -26.81 -67.07 4.07
C GLN A 9 -27.27 -66.20 2.92
N ILE A 10 -28.53 -66.23 2.51
CA ILE A 10 -29.10 -65.36 1.47
C ILE A 10 -29.18 -63.92 1.97
N VAL A 11 -29.56 -63.66 3.23
CA VAL A 11 -29.60 -62.32 3.83
C VAL A 11 -28.18 -61.73 3.98
N LEU A 12 -27.19 -62.56 4.35
CA LEU A 12 -25.78 -62.14 4.42
C LEU A 12 -25.16 -61.79 3.05
N LEU A 13 -25.56 -62.55 2.00
CA LEU A 13 -25.12 -62.24 0.63
C LEU A 13 -25.76 -61.00 0.05
N ILE A 14 -27.00 -60.68 0.40
CA ILE A 14 -27.68 -59.46 -0.03
C ILE A 14 -27.14 -58.25 0.74
N ALA A 15 -26.79 -58.38 2.04
CA ALA A 15 -26.19 -57.33 2.84
C ALA A 15 -24.76 -56.94 2.38
N LEU A 16 -24.03 -57.89 1.75
CA LEU A 16 -22.68 -57.63 1.22
C LEU A 16 -22.69 -56.88 -0.11
N GLN A 17 -23.84 -56.79 -0.81
CA GLN A 17 -24.01 -56.06 -2.07
C GLN A 17 -24.52 -54.61 -1.83
N ALA A 18 -24.91 -54.28 -0.60
CA ALA A 18 -25.39 -52.94 -0.23
C ALA A 18 -24.30 -52.04 0.40
N LEU A 19 -23.00 -52.35 0.16
CA LEU A 19 -21.95 -51.37 0.44
C LEU A 19 -22.11 -50.23 -0.56
N PRO A 20 -22.40 -49.00 -0.11
CA PRO A 20 -22.35 -47.89 -1.02
C PRO A 20 -20.91 -47.84 -1.58
N SER A 21 -20.80 -47.93 -2.90
CA SER A 21 -19.57 -47.55 -3.58
C SER A 21 -19.26 -46.15 -3.10
N ILE A 22 -18.33 -46.03 -2.15
CA ILE A 22 -17.70 -44.75 -1.87
C ILE A 22 -17.03 -44.39 -3.20
N ALA A 23 -17.76 -43.66 -4.03
CA ALA A 23 -17.17 -42.97 -5.13
C ALA A 23 -16.09 -42.10 -4.47
N MET A 24 -14.84 -42.55 -4.50
CA MET A 24 -13.71 -41.68 -4.29
C MET A 24 -13.92 -40.58 -5.33
N ALA A 25 -14.38 -39.41 -4.85
CA ALA A 25 -14.30 -38.20 -5.63
C ALA A 25 -12.83 -38.10 -5.99
N SER A 26 -12.52 -38.49 -7.23
CA SER A 26 -11.17 -38.41 -7.74
C SER A 26 -10.76 -36.96 -7.57
N SER A 27 -9.63 -36.72 -6.92
CA SER A 27 -8.98 -35.43 -6.78
C SER A 27 -8.55 -34.80 -8.11
N SER A 28 -9.09 -35.30 -9.21
CA SER A 28 -8.76 -34.89 -10.58
C SER A 28 -9.04 -33.41 -10.84
N PHE A 29 -9.96 -32.78 -10.10
CA PHE A 29 -10.23 -31.36 -10.26
C PHE A 29 -9.03 -30.47 -9.84
N PHE A 30 -8.27 -30.89 -8.83
CA PHE A 30 -7.08 -30.19 -8.38
C PHE A 30 -5.79 -30.68 -9.06
N ASP A 31 -5.81 -31.88 -9.65
CA ASP A 31 -4.67 -32.45 -10.38
C ASP A 31 -4.62 -31.99 -11.85
N GLU A 32 -5.77 -31.63 -12.42
CA GLU A 32 -5.81 -31.01 -13.74
C GLU A 32 -5.52 -29.52 -13.65
N ARG A 33 -4.24 -29.20 -13.58
CA ARG A 33 -3.75 -27.83 -13.73
C ARG A 33 -4.27 -27.28 -15.05
N TYR A 34 -4.96 -26.09 -14.99
CA TYR A 34 -5.46 -25.33 -16.16
C TYR A 34 -6.85 -25.71 -16.71
N ARG A 35 -7.74 -26.33 -15.97
CA ARG A 35 -9.17 -26.28 -16.29
C ARG A 35 -9.72 -24.92 -15.91
N GLY A 36 -10.12 -24.18 -16.94
CA GLY A 36 -10.79 -22.90 -16.79
C GLY A 36 -12.12 -23.04 -16.04
N TRP A 37 -12.60 -21.95 -15.47
CA TRP A 37 -13.88 -21.89 -14.78
C TRP A 37 -15.01 -22.36 -15.72
N PHE A 38 -15.99 -23.07 -15.20
CA PHE A 38 -17.01 -23.94 -15.77
C PHE A 38 -17.77 -23.48 -17.03
N TRP A 39 -17.69 -22.20 -17.40
CA TRP A 39 -18.46 -21.62 -18.53
C TRP A 39 -17.66 -21.43 -19.81
N PHE A 40 -16.38 -21.67 -19.80
CA PHE A 40 -15.48 -21.44 -20.93
C PHE A 40 -14.72 -22.70 -21.40
N GLU A 41 -15.26 -23.89 -21.16
CA GLU A 41 -14.74 -25.07 -21.81
C GLU A 41 -15.11 -25.08 -23.31
N ASN A 42 -14.26 -24.49 -24.13
CA ASN A 42 -14.28 -24.72 -25.55
C ASN A 42 -13.82 -26.15 -25.82
N LYS A 43 -14.75 -27.03 -26.13
CA LYS A 43 -14.49 -28.44 -26.46
C LYS A 43 -13.65 -28.66 -27.73
N GLU A 44 -13.23 -27.61 -28.44
CA GLU A 44 -12.46 -27.72 -29.67
C GLU A 44 -10.94 -27.57 -29.51
N LYS A 45 -10.41 -27.43 -28.26
CA LYS A 45 -8.97 -27.25 -28.02
C LYS A 45 -8.13 -28.51 -27.86
N ASN A 46 -8.62 -29.68 -28.19
CA ASN A 46 -7.85 -30.94 -28.08
C ASN A 46 -6.69 -31.09 -29.09
N ALA A 47 -6.57 -30.19 -30.07
CA ALA A 47 -5.42 -30.16 -30.97
C ALA A 47 -4.30 -29.23 -30.49
N ASP A 48 -4.58 -28.35 -29.52
CA ASP A 48 -3.66 -27.33 -29.03
C ASP A 48 -2.89 -27.75 -27.75
N ASP A 49 -3.34 -28.84 -27.10
CA ASP A 49 -2.66 -29.39 -25.91
C ASP A 49 -1.25 -29.92 -26.21
N SER A 50 -0.98 -30.31 -27.45
CA SER A 50 0.38 -30.68 -27.90
C SER A 50 1.31 -29.45 -28.01
N ALA A 51 0.78 -28.30 -28.38
CA ALA A 51 1.55 -27.02 -28.39
C ALA A 51 1.74 -26.47 -26.99
N ARG A 52 0.73 -26.63 -26.11
CA ARG A 52 0.81 -26.23 -24.69
C ARG A 52 1.80 -27.08 -23.89
N ASN A 53 1.92 -28.37 -24.22
CA ASN A 53 2.91 -29.26 -23.61
C ASN A 53 4.35 -28.96 -24.06
N GLN A 54 4.52 -28.24 -25.17
CA GLN A 54 5.85 -27.71 -25.58
C GLN A 54 6.25 -26.49 -24.77
N ASN A 55 5.30 -25.70 -24.26
CA ASN A 55 5.59 -24.54 -23.37
C ASN A 55 5.91 -24.97 -21.92
N ASN A 56 5.57 -26.19 -21.47
CA ASN A 56 6.04 -26.73 -20.20
C ASN A 56 7.55 -27.07 -20.18
N ARG A 57 8.26 -26.95 -21.31
CA ARG A 57 9.73 -26.98 -21.35
C ARG A 57 10.38 -25.69 -20.79
N ALA A 58 9.60 -24.67 -20.49
CA ALA A 58 10.08 -23.43 -19.88
C ALA A 58 10.64 -23.61 -18.44
N ALA A 59 10.42 -24.77 -17.81
CA ALA A 59 10.98 -25.06 -16.49
C ALA A 59 12.46 -25.46 -16.49
N ASP A 60 13.05 -25.71 -17.66
CA ASP A 60 14.42 -26.28 -17.80
C ASP A 60 15.45 -25.28 -18.34
N ILE A 61 15.08 -24.02 -18.63
CA ILE A 61 16.03 -23.02 -19.10
C ILE A 61 16.64 -22.25 -17.93
N THR A 62 17.92 -21.92 -18.05
CA THR A 62 18.59 -21.08 -17.05
C THR A 62 18.12 -19.62 -17.16
N PRO A 63 18.22 -18.82 -16.09
CA PRO A 63 17.89 -17.39 -16.14
C PRO A 63 18.67 -16.61 -17.22
N MET A 64 19.89 -17.06 -17.53
CA MET A 64 20.72 -16.43 -18.56
C MET A 64 20.22 -16.75 -19.97
N GLU A 65 19.80 -17.98 -20.22
CA GLU A 65 19.18 -18.39 -21.49
C GLU A 65 17.83 -17.68 -21.70
N ALA A 66 16.99 -17.63 -20.64
CA ALA A 66 15.73 -16.88 -20.68
C ALA A 66 15.94 -15.40 -21.03
N LYS A 67 16.96 -14.76 -20.44
CA LYS A 67 17.34 -13.39 -20.76
C LYS A 67 17.74 -13.24 -22.22
N ALA A 68 18.60 -14.12 -22.73
CA ALA A 68 19.07 -14.09 -24.11
C ALA A 68 17.91 -14.26 -25.10
N GLU A 69 16.93 -15.12 -24.79
CA GLU A 69 15.74 -15.34 -25.61
C GLU A 69 14.88 -14.07 -25.69
N ILE A 70 14.64 -13.40 -24.58
CA ILE A 70 13.86 -12.14 -24.55
C ILE A 70 14.59 -11.01 -25.25
N GLU A 71 15.91 -10.88 -25.07
CA GLU A 71 16.73 -9.87 -25.74
C GLU A 71 16.74 -10.10 -27.27
N GLN A 72 16.83 -11.36 -27.73
CA GLN A 72 16.75 -11.71 -29.14
C GLN A 72 15.37 -11.37 -29.72
N PHE A 73 14.30 -11.71 -29.02
CA PHE A 73 12.92 -11.40 -29.43
C PHE A 73 12.72 -9.88 -29.58
N ALA A 74 13.17 -9.09 -28.58
CA ALA A 74 13.07 -7.63 -28.61
C ALA A 74 13.83 -7.03 -29.80
N LYS A 75 15.03 -7.54 -30.08
CA LYS A 75 15.83 -7.12 -31.23
C LYS A 75 15.14 -7.40 -32.56
N GLU A 76 14.60 -8.60 -32.75
CA GLU A 76 13.87 -8.97 -33.96
C GLU A 76 12.62 -8.09 -34.18
N LEU A 77 11.88 -7.81 -33.11
CA LEU A 77 10.70 -6.94 -33.16
C LEU A 77 11.12 -5.50 -33.57
N GLU A 78 12.22 -5.00 -33.03
CA GLU A 78 12.75 -3.68 -33.35
C GLU A 78 13.25 -3.61 -34.82
N GLU A 79 13.98 -4.61 -35.31
CA GLU A 79 14.42 -4.71 -36.68
C GLU A 79 13.24 -4.70 -37.67
N LEU A 80 12.20 -5.49 -37.40
CA LEU A 80 10.99 -5.52 -38.22
C LEU A 80 10.24 -4.18 -38.19
N LYS A 81 10.21 -3.50 -37.06
CA LYS A 81 9.64 -2.15 -36.94
C LYS A 81 10.37 -1.15 -37.81
N PHE A 82 11.69 -1.13 -37.77
CA PHE A 82 12.49 -0.24 -38.63
C PHE A 82 12.38 -0.58 -40.11
N MET A 83 12.33 -1.88 -40.47
CA MET A 83 12.10 -2.29 -41.85
C MET A 83 10.75 -1.82 -42.36
N MET A 84 9.68 -1.96 -41.58
CA MET A 84 8.35 -1.47 -41.92
C MET A 84 8.33 0.05 -42.13
N LEU A 85 9.02 0.81 -41.26
CA LEU A 85 9.05 2.27 -41.33
C LEU A 85 9.92 2.78 -42.50
N ALA A 86 11.06 2.15 -42.76
CA ALA A 86 11.96 2.56 -43.81
C ALA A 86 11.50 2.14 -45.21
N ARG A 87 10.80 1.01 -45.32
CA ARG A 87 10.31 0.45 -46.60
C ARG A 87 8.86 -0.03 -46.38
N PRO A 88 7.90 0.87 -46.35
CA PRO A 88 6.49 0.51 -46.15
C PRO A 88 5.97 -0.32 -47.33
N SER A 89 5.68 -1.58 -47.05
CA SER A 89 4.96 -2.50 -47.94
C SER A 89 4.01 -3.38 -47.13
N PRO A 90 3.00 -3.97 -47.77
CA PRO A 90 2.08 -4.89 -47.09
C PRO A 90 2.82 -6.05 -46.39
N GLU A 91 3.87 -6.56 -47.02
CA GLU A 91 4.70 -7.69 -46.54
C GLU A 91 5.47 -7.28 -45.29
N ASN A 92 6.10 -6.11 -45.27
CA ASN A 92 6.88 -5.60 -44.14
C ASN A 92 5.92 -5.27 -42.94
N VAL A 93 4.74 -4.70 -43.24
CA VAL A 93 3.72 -4.48 -42.20
C VAL A 93 3.23 -5.79 -41.63
N LYS A 94 3.00 -6.80 -42.48
CA LYS A 94 2.57 -8.13 -42.02
C LYS A 94 3.64 -8.77 -41.13
N ALA A 95 4.90 -8.75 -41.55
CA ALA A 95 6.00 -9.35 -40.79
C ALA A 95 6.12 -8.72 -39.37
N TYR A 96 6.03 -7.39 -39.27
CA TYR A 96 6.00 -6.72 -37.97
C TYR A 96 4.80 -7.13 -37.12
N ARG A 97 3.60 -7.12 -37.69
CA ARG A 97 2.37 -7.48 -36.98
C ARG A 97 2.33 -8.94 -36.52
N ASP A 98 2.88 -9.86 -37.32
CA ASP A 98 3.00 -11.26 -36.92
C ASP A 98 3.91 -11.42 -35.69
N LYS A 99 4.99 -10.65 -35.61
CA LYS A 99 5.89 -10.65 -34.44
C LYS A 99 5.27 -9.92 -33.25
N GLU A 100 4.57 -8.81 -33.47
CA GLU A 100 3.80 -8.11 -32.45
C GLU A 100 2.72 -9.00 -31.85
N LYS A 101 2.02 -9.80 -32.69
CA LYS A 101 1.05 -10.79 -32.19
C LYS A 101 1.69 -11.81 -31.24
N GLN A 102 2.89 -12.32 -31.56
CA GLN A 102 3.62 -13.22 -30.67
C GLN A 102 3.92 -12.56 -29.31
N MET A 103 4.24 -11.28 -29.29
CA MET A 103 4.42 -10.51 -28.06
C MET A 103 3.14 -10.47 -27.22
N TRP A 104 1.99 -10.24 -27.84
CA TRP A 104 0.70 -10.24 -27.14
C TRP A 104 0.33 -11.63 -26.63
N ASP A 105 0.55 -12.69 -27.40
CA ASP A 105 0.31 -14.06 -26.97
C ASP A 105 1.18 -14.44 -25.75
N GLN A 106 2.44 -13.97 -25.70
CA GLN A 106 3.32 -14.13 -24.53
C GLN A 106 2.84 -13.31 -23.33
N ALA A 107 2.37 -12.08 -23.55
CA ALA A 107 1.83 -11.24 -22.50
C ALA A 107 0.57 -11.84 -21.86
N GLU A 108 -0.32 -12.45 -22.67
CA GLU A 108 -1.50 -13.19 -22.19
C GLU A 108 -1.07 -14.40 -21.33
N THR A 109 -0.10 -15.17 -21.79
CA THR A 109 0.45 -16.30 -21.03
C THR A 109 1.05 -15.86 -19.69
N LEU A 110 1.78 -14.75 -19.66
CA LEU A 110 2.32 -14.17 -18.43
C LEU A 110 1.21 -13.71 -17.49
N HIS A 111 0.16 -13.07 -18.02
CA HIS A 111 -1.00 -12.65 -17.26
C HIS A 111 -1.69 -13.84 -16.57
N ASP A 112 -1.96 -14.92 -17.32
CA ASP A 112 -2.56 -16.13 -16.78
C ASP A 112 -1.69 -16.77 -15.67
N ALA A 113 -0.38 -16.83 -15.90
CA ALA A 113 0.57 -17.36 -14.91
C ALA A 113 0.62 -16.47 -13.64
N TRP A 114 0.54 -15.14 -13.81
CA TRP A 114 0.49 -14.19 -12.70
C TRP A 114 -0.78 -14.34 -11.87
N ASP A 115 -1.92 -14.48 -12.52
CA ASP A 115 -3.21 -14.69 -11.84
C ASP A 115 -3.24 -16.03 -11.11
N MET A 116 -2.69 -17.08 -11.74
CA MET A 116 -2.55 -18.38 -11.08
C MET A 116 -1.61 -18.30 -9.87
N ALA A 117 -0.48 -17.61 -9.99
CA ALA A 117 0.42 -17.39 -8.87
C ALA A 117 -0.26 -16.63 -7.72
N ASN A 118 -1.04 -15.60 -8.03
CA ASN A 118 -1.85 -14.88 -7.05
C ASN A 118 -2.87 -15.76 -6.33
N LEU A 119 -3.38 -16.79 -7.00
CA LEU A 119 -4.31 -17.75 -6.41
C LEU A 119 -3.59 -18.79 -5.53
N LEU A 120 -2.45 -19.30 -6.01
CA LEU A 120 -1.70 -20.38 -5.34
C LEU A 120 -0.86 -19.86 -4.16
N TYR A 121 -0.42 -18.62 -4.21
CA TYR A 121 0.45 -17.98 -3.21
C TYR A 121 -0.19 -16.69 -2.67
N PRO A 122 -1.32 -16.81 -1.95
CA PRO A 122 -2.07 -15.65 -1.47
C PRO A 122 -1.26 -14.76 -0.50
N GLU A 123 -0.25 -15.31 0.15
CA GLU A 123 0.68 -14.59 1.02
C GLU A 123 1.55 -13.56 0.28
N GLN A 124 1.73 -13.73 -1.04
CA GLN A 124 2.45 -12.76 -1.88
C GLN A 124 1.56 -11.57 -2.31
N ARG A 125 0.25 -11.68 -2.09
CA ARG A 125 -0.70 -10.59 -2.37
C ARG A 125 -0.79 -9.68 -1.16
N ASP A 126 -0.09 -8.58 -1.18
CA ASP A 126 -0.17 -7.56 -0.12
C ASP A 126 -1.47 -6.75 -0.20
N LEU A 127 -2.61 -7.44 -0.17
CA LEU A 127 -3.94 -6.81 -0.22
C LEU A 127 -4.34 -6.12 1.09
N ILE A 128 -3.66 -6.43 2.18
CA ILE A 128 -3.85 -5.76 3.48
C ILE A 128 -3.27 -4.35 3.41
N ASN A 129 -2.01 -4.26 2.98
CA ASN A 129 -1.31 -2.97 2.87
C ASN A 129 -1.61 -2.25 1.56
N ASN A 130 -1.92 -2.98 0.48
CA ASN A 130 -2.21 -2.41 -0.84
C ASN A 130 -3.52 -2.96 -1.42
N PRO A 131 -4.67 -2.61 -0.83
CA PRO A 131 -5.97 -3.05 -1.32
C PRO A 131 -6.26 -2.45 -2.70
N VAL A 132 -6.74 -3.29 -3.63
CA VAL A 132 -7.04 -2.88 -5.02
C VAL A 132 -8.53 -2.62 -5.26
N ASN A 133 -9.40 -3.03 -4.34
CA ASN A 133 -10.83 -2.78 -4.45
C ASN A 133 -11.26 -1.52 -3.68
N VAL A 134 -12.34 -0.88 -4.11
CA VAL A 134 -12.84 0.39 -3.56
C VAL A 134 -13.11 0.32 -2.05
N HIS A 135 -13.66 -0.80 -1.56
CA HIS A 135 -13.98 -0.98 -0.14
C HIS A 135 -12.70 -1.11 0.70
N GLY A 136 -11.72 -1.89 0.23
CA GLY A 136 -10.42 -2.03 0.90
C GLY A 136 -9.64 -0.71 0.93
N VAL A 137 -9.63 0.03 -0.18
CA VAL A 137 -9.00 1.37 -0.23
C VAL A 137 -9.65 2.33 0.76
N LYS A 138 -10.99 2.35 0.84
CA LYS A 138 -11.71 3.19 1.81
C LYS A 138 -11.41 2.77 3.25
N ALA A 139 -11.42 1.47 3.55
CA ALA A 139 -11.08 0.95 4.87
C ALA A 139 -9.65 1.33 5.28
N LYS A 140 -8.67 1.15 4.39
CA LYS A 140 -7.27 1.55 4.64
C LYS A 140 -7.16 3.05 4.91
N ARG A 141 -7.82 3.89 4.11
CA ARG A 141 -7.82 5.35 4.33
C ARG A 141 -8.41 5.70 5.70
N ALA A 142 -9.56 5.13 6.05
CA ALA A 142 -10.20 5.40 7.35
C ALA A 142 -9.29 4.99 8.53
N MET A 143 -8.64 3.83 8.45
CA MET A 143 -7.66 3.39 9.46
C MET A 143 -6.46 4.35 9.55
N GLN A 144 -5.95 4.82 8.41
CA GLN A 144 -4.84 5.77 8.38
C GLN A 144 -5.24 7.14 8.95
N GLU A 145 -6.43 7.62 8.65
CA GLU A 145 -6.97 8.88 9.19
C GLU A 145 -7.18 8.79 10.72
N GLU A 146 -7.66 7.65 11.20
CA GLU A 146 -7.78 7.40 12.63
C GLU A 146 -6.42 7.38 13.33
N GLU A 147 -5.45 6.66 12.78
CA GLU A 147 -4.07 6.62 13.30
C GLU A 147 -3.41 8.01 13.27
N ASN A 148 -3.56 8.75 12.18
CA ASN A 148 -3.05 10.11 12.05
C ASN A 148 -3.67 11.04 13.09
N THR A 149 -5.00 10.98 13.25
CA THR A 149 -5.72 11.75 14.27
C THR A 149 -5.21 11.45 15.67
N LYS A 150 -4.98 10.17 15.98
CA LYS A 150 -4.43 9.75 17.27
C LYS A 150 -3.04 10.33 17.49
N LYS A 151 -2.14 10.25 16.52
CA LYS A 151 -0.77 10.79 16.62
C LYS A 151 -0.76 12.31 16.85
N ILE A 152 -1.61 13.06 16.12
CA ILE A 152 -1.71 14.51 16.31
C ILE A 152 -2.27 14.85 17.71
N LYS A 153 -3.27 14.12 18.18
CA LYS A 153 -3.79 14.28 19.54
C LYS A 153 -2.77 13.92 20.63
N GLU A 154 -1.91 12.94 20.38
CA GLU A 154 -0.82 12.61 21.29
C GLU A 154 0.23 13.75 21.33
N LEU A 155 0.56 14.35 20.17
CA LEU A 155 1.41 15.51 20.10
C LEU A 155 0.82 16.69 20.91
N ALA A 156 -0.48 16.92 20.81
CA ALA A 156 -1.17 17.98 21.54
C ALA A 156 -1.18 17.80 23.07
N LYS A 157 -0.92 16.59 23.59
CA LYS A 157 -0.75 16.35 25.04
C LYS A 157 0.59 16.86 25.56
N ASP A 158 1.58 16.98 24.70
CA ASP A 158 2.95 17.32 25.10
C ASP A 158 3.33 18.74 24.66
N PHE A 159 2.62 19.32 23.68
CA PHE A 159 2.95 20.61 23.06
C PHE A 159 1.76 21.55 22.98
N ASP A 160 2.02 22.83 23.25
CA ASP A 160 1.15 23.95 22.93
C ASP A 160 1.61 24.64 21.63
N LEU A 161 0.73 25.35 20.97
CA LEU A 161 1.05 26.14 19.79
C LEU A 161 1.09 27.64 20.14
N VAL A 162 2.07 28.34 19.61
CA VAL A 162 2.20 29.77 19.77
C VAL A 162 2.20 30.43 18.41
N LEU A 163 1.17 31.24 18.14
CA LEU A 163 1.03 32.02 16.93
C LEU A 163 1.75 33.37 17.10
N PHE A 164 2.74 33.63 16.29
CA PHE A 164 3.38 34.95 16.17
C PHE A 164 2.73 35.74 15.02
N PHE A 165 2.24 36.93 15.33
CA PHE A 165 1.45 37.71 14.38
C PHE A 165 1.67 39.23 14.53
N SER A 166 1.20 40.01 13.51
CA SER A 166 1.05 41.43 13.57
C SER A 166 -0.34 41.84 13.03
N ASP A 167 -0.81 43.04 13.40
CA ASP A 167 -2.14 43.54 13.01
C ASP A 167 -2.27 43.79 11.49
N SER A 168 -1.20 44.22 10.85
CA SER A 168 -1.18 44.47 9.41
C SER A 168 -1.03 43.21 8.54
N CYS A 169 -0.95 42.02 9.16
CA CYS A 169 -0.69 40.77 8.50
C CYS A 169 -2.00 40.12 7.96
N LYS A 170 -2.27 40.29 6.67
CA LYS A 170 -3.44 39.68 6.00
C LYS A 170 -3.47 38.15 6.09
N TYR A 171 -2.31 37.51 5.99
CA TYR A 171 -2.22 36.02 6.08
C TYR A 171 -2.45 35.53 7.52
N CYS A 172 -2.18 36.35 8.54
CA CYS A 172 -2.51 36.03 9.92
C CYS A 172 -4.03 35.92 10.10
N ALA A 173 -4.79 36.86 9.53
CA ALA A 173 -6.24 36.83 9.58
C ALA A 173 -6.83 35.59 8.86
N LEU A 174 -6.21 35.15 7.78
CA LEU A 174 -6.65 33.93 7.06
C LEU A 174 -6.27 32.64 7.80
N LEU A 175 -5.10 32.60 8.45
CA LEU A 175 -4.66 31.40 9.19
C LEU A 175 -5.41 31.24 10.50
N SER A 176 -5.82 32.30 11.17
CA SER A 176 -6.40 32.27 12.50
C SER A 176 -7.62 31.37 12.66
N PRO A 177 -8.63 31.40 11.78
CA PRO A 177 -9.77 30.47 11.85
C PRO A 177 -9.36 29.01 11.58
N VAL A 178 -8.40 28.79 10.69
CA VAL A 178 -7.86 27.45 10.38
C VAL A 178 -7.16 26.88 11.63
N LEU A 179 -6.32 27.69 12.27
CA LEU A 179 -5.58 27.29 13.46
C LEU A 179 -6.51 27.07 14.66
N LYS A 180 -7.57 27.88 14.78
CA LYS A 180 -8.62 27.68 15.79
C LYS A 180 -9.31 26.34 15.60
N SER A 181 -9.80 26.05 14.39
CA SER A 181 -10.45 24.79 14.06
C SER A 181 -9.52 23.59 14.32
N PHE A 182 -8.25 23.70 13.94
CA PHE A 182 -7.24 22.69 14.20
C PHE A 182 -7.04 22.43 15.71
N GLY A 183 -6.92 23.50 16.50
CA GLY A 183 -6.78 23.41 17.95
C GLY A 183 -7.99 22.73 18.61
N GLU A 184 -9.20 23.08 18.18
CA GLU A 184 -10.45 22.46 18.66
C GLU A 184 -10.55 20.98 18.27
N GLN A 185 -10.15 20.62 17.05
CA GLN A 185 -10.22 19.25 16.53
C GLN A 185 -9.24 18.30 17.23
N TYR A 186 -8.01 18.77 17.46
CA TYR A 186 -6.92 17.93 17.97
C TYR A 186 -6.57 18.13 19.45
N GLY A 187 -7.08 19.19 20.05
CA GLY A 187 -6.90 19.48 21.47
C GLY A 187 -5.64 20.29 21.80
N PHE A 188 -5.08 21.03 20.82
CA PHE A 188 -3.99 21.95 21.10
C PHE A 188 -4.47 23.18 21.83
N ARG A 189 -3.74 23.58 22.89
CA ARG A 189 -3.83 24.93 23.42
C ARG A 189 -3.05 25.87 22.51
N ILE A 190 -3.65 27.01 22.18
CA ILE A 190 -3.05 28.00 21.27
C ILE A 190 -3.05 29.35 21.95
N ASP A 191 -1.86 29.87 22.11
CA ASP A 191 -1.62 31.26 22.56
C ASP A 191 -1.08 32.10 21.40
N ALA A 192 -1.18 33.43 21.49
CA ALA A 192 -0.69 34.34 20.46
C ALA A 192 0.32 35.32 21.03
N VAL A 193 1.31 35.70 20.22
CA VAL A 193 2.30 36.72 20.54
C VAL A 193 2.24 37.82 19.48
N SER A 194 1.94 39.03 19.93
CA SER A 194 1.85 40.22 19.07
C SER A 194 3.18 40.95 18.97
N SER A 195 3.51 41.44 17.78
CA SER A 195 4.65 42.33 17.55
C SER A 195 4.37 43.79 17.89
N ASN A 196 3.10 44.19 18.00
CA ASN A 196 2.71 45.62 18.08
C ASN A 196 1.55 45.88 19.03
N ASN A 197 1.44 45.08 20.10
CA ASN A 197 0.49 45.25 21.20
C ASN A 197 -0.98 45.19 20.80
N VAL A 198 -1.32 44.41 19.80
CA VAL A 198 -2.69 44.15 19.36
C VAL A 198 -3.20 42.82 19.96
N LYS A 199 -4.45 42.79 20.41
CA LYS A 199 -5.09 41.58 20.89
C LYS A 199 -5.58 40.77 19.71
N HIS A 200 -5.35 39.45 19.78
CA HIS A 200 -5.89 38.50 18.81
C HIS A 200 -7.36 38.19 19.09
N GLU A 201 -8.16 37.98 18.04
CA GLU A 201 -9.59 37.69 18.13
C GLU A 201 -9.90 36.37 18.86
N TYR A 202 -9.14 35.30 18.51
CA TYR A 202 -9.41 33.95 18.97
C TYR A 202 -8.51 33.45 20.10
N PHE A 203 -7.31 34.04 20.27
CA PHE A 203 -6.29 33.48 21.15
C PHE A 203 -5.88 34.47 22.23
N LYS A 204 -5.52 33.92 23.41
CA LYS A 204 -4.92 34.73 24.47
C LYS A 204 -3.60 35.30 23.94
N THR A 205 -3.47 36.63 24.07
CA THR A 205 -2.36 37.36 23.44
C THR A 205 -1.40 37.91 24.50
N ALA A 206 -0.11 37.67 24.29
CA ALA A 206 0.97 38.36 24.96
C ALA A 206 1.62 39.38 24.00
N ASN A 207 2.00 40.56 24.54
CA ASN A 207 2.80 41.54 23.78
C ASN A 207 4.27 41.31 24.12
N ALA A 208 5.04 40.75 23.20
CA ALA A 208 6.44 40.43 23.45
C ALA A 208 7.33 40.61 22.19
N PRO A 209 7.51 41.87 21.70
CA PRO A 209 8.33 42.08 20.50
C PRO A 209 9.78 41.64 20.68
N GLN A 210 10.35 41.73 21.89
CA GLN A 210 11.71 41.26 22.17
C GLN A 210 11.84 39.73 22.04
N LEU A 211 10.77 38.98 22.30
CA LEU A 211 10.77 37.55 22.10
C LEU A 211 10.81 37.20 20.61
N ILE A 212 10.05 37.94 19.79
CA ILE A 212 10.04 37.80 18.33
C ILE A 212 11.43 38.03 17.76
N GLU A 213 12.09 39.09 18.19
CA GLU A 213 13.44 39.43 17.75
C GLU A 213 14.46 38.34 18.19
N ARG A 214 14.39 37.91 19.45
CA ARG A 214 15.28 36.87 20.00
C ARG A 214 15.15 35.53 19.31
N LEU A 215 13.94 35.19 18.88
CA LEU A 215 13.66 33.94 18.12
C LEU A 215 13.97 34.11 16.63
N GLY A 216 14.36 35.30 16.17
CA GLY A 216 14.67 35.56 14.76
C GLY A 216 13.46 35.42 13.84
N ILE A 217 12.24 35.70 14.34
CA ILE A 217 11.02 35.57 13.54
C ILE A 217 10.93 36.79 12.62
N THR A 218 11.12 36.58 11.33
CA THR A 218 11.16 37.64 10.30
C THR A 218 9.91 37.67 9.42
N ALA A 219 9.03 36.70 9.53
CA ALA A 219 7.81 36.59 8.73
C ALA A 219 6.59 36.23 9.60
N PHE A 220 5.43 36.76 9.24
CA PHE A 220 4.15 36.48 9.88
C PHE A 220 3.14 35.92 8.88
N PRO A 221 2.27 35.00 9.30
CA PRO A 221 2.26 34.31 10.59
C PRO A 221 3.38 33.28 10.69
N THR A 222 3.86 33.02 11.91
CA THR A 222 4.71 31.89 12.25
C THR A 222 4.09 31.17 13.44
N VAL A 223 3.99 29.85 13.41
CA VAL A 223 3.51 29.03 14.52
C VAL A 223 4.65 28.17 15.03
N ILE A 224 4.92 28.25 16.31
CA ILE A 224 5.92 27.47 17.02
C ILE A 224 5.20 26.49 17.95
N ALA A 225 5.58 25.21 17.90
CA ALA A 225 5.19 24.23 18.90
C ALA A 225 6.17 24.29 20.08
N VAL A 226 5.63 24.37 21.30
CA VAL A 226 6.42 24.48 22.53
C VAL A 226 5.98 23.37 23.49
N SER A 227 6.93 22.56 23.96
CA SER A 227 6.63 21.51 24.94
C SER A 227 6.19 22.11 26.27
N HIS A 228 5.32 21.39 26.98
CA HIS A 228 4.80 21.83 28.29
C HIS A 228 5.90 22.02 29.34
N ASP A 229 7.02 21.33 29.25
CA ASP A 229 8.20 21.51 30.08
C ASP A 229 9.12 22.65 29.61
N SER A 230 8.75 23.33 28.52
CA SER A 230 9.48 24.45 27.90
C SER A 230 10.93 24.14 27.47
N LYS A 231 11.29 22.85 27.37
CA LYS A 231 12.65 22.44 26.97
C LYS A 231 12.81 22.29 25.46
N THR A 232 11.71 21.97 24.76
CA THR A 232 11.69 21.76 23.33
C THR A 232 10.76 22.73 22.65
N ALA A 233 11.27 23.44 21.67
CA ALA A 233 10.44 24.29 20.81
C ALA A 233 10.95 24.18 19.37
N PHE A 234 10.02 24.16 18.42
CA PHE A 234 10.35 24.14 16.99
C PHE A 234 9.29 24.89 16.19
N GLU A 235 9.70 25.45 15.07
CA GLU A 235 8.81 26.08 14.12
C GLU A 235 7.99 24.99 13.43
N LEU A 236 6.67 25.03 13.60
CA LEU A 236 5.76 24.08 12.96
C LEU A 236 5.41 24.53 11.54
N ILE A 237 5.07 25.82 11.38
CA ILE A 237 4.74 26.43 10.08
C ILE A 237 5.17 27.90 10.03
N ARG A 238 5.40 28.36 8.80
CA ARG A 238 5.62 29.78 8.47
C ARG A 238 4.76 30.16 7.27
N GLY A 239 3.97 31.22 7.41
CA GLY A 239 3.02 31.67 6.40
C GLY A 239 1.65 31.01 6.54
N TYR A 240 0.80 31.25 5.55
CA TYR A 240 -0.53 30.65 5.49
C TYR A 240 -0.46 29.21 4.98
N VAL A 241 -1.16 28.32 5.67
CA VAL A 241 -1.32 26.92 5.31
C VAL A 241 -2.78 26.47 5.51
N SER A 242 -3.18 25.44 4.81
CA SER A 242 -4.47 24.77 4.97
C SER A 242 -4.46 23.87 6.22
N ILE A 243 -5.64 23.39 6.63
CA ILE A 243 -5.77 22.43 7.73
C ILE A 243 -5.03 21.12 7.41
N SER A 244 -5.09 20.65 6.17
CA SER A 244 -4.41 19.41 5.75
C SER A 244 -2.89 19.54 5.82
N GLU A 245 -2.34 20.70 5.48
CA GLU A 245 -0.90 20.98 5.64
C GLU A 245 -0.51 21.06 7.11
N LEU A 246 -1.34 21.64 7.99
CA LEU A 246 -1.13 21.60 9.44
C LEU A 246 -1.10 20.17 9.98
N GLU A 247 -2.01 19.31 9.50
CA GLU A 247 -2.03 17.89 9.83
C GLU A 247 -0.73 17.20 9.40
N GLU A 248 -0.31 17.42 8.15
CA GLU A 248 0.91 16.83 7.58
C GLU A 248 2.16 17.24 8.37
N TYR A 249 2.35 18.55 8.64
CA TYR A 249 3.49 19.02 9.42
C TYR A 249 3.46 18.51 10.86
N SER A 250 2.28 18.41 11.47
CA SER A 250 2.13 17.86 12.82
C SER A 250 2.48 16.37 12.87
N LEU A 251 2.08 15.58 11.86
CA LEU A 251 2.47 14.18 11.74
C LEU A 251 3.97 14.01 11.54
N LEU A 252 4.57 14.86 10.72
CA LEU A 252 6.01 14.87 10.49
C LEU A 252 6.77 15.16 11.80
N ALA A 253 6.30 16.17 12.57
CA ALA A 253 6.85 16.50 13.87
C ALA A 253 6.71 15.35 14.88
N ALA A 254 5.53 14.73 14.97
CA ALA A 254 5.29 13.57 15.83
C ALA A 254 6.24 12.43 15.51
N LYS A 255 6.40 12.07 14.24
CA LYS A 255 7.31 11.03 13.78
C LYS A 255 8.77 11.33 14.11
N HIS A 256 9.20 12.58 13.96
CA HIS A 256 10.57 13.00 14.30
C HIS A 256 10.84 12.86 15.80
N LEU A 257 9.89 13.30 16.64
CA LEU A 257 10.00 13.20 18.09
C LEU A 257 9.99 11.75 18.59
N GLU A 258 9.19 10.87 17.99
CA GLU A 258 9.22 9.43 18.27
C GLU A 258 10.61 8.84 17.96
N GLY A 259 11.20 9.23 16.82
CA GLY A 259 12.54 8.79 16.42
C GLY A 259 13.64 9.24 17.40
N ILE A 260 13.52 10.43 18.01
CA ILE A 260 14.44 10.90 19.04
C ILE A 260 14.26 10.12 20.33
N ARG A 261 13.03 9.98 20.82
CA ARG A 261 12.69 9.22 22.04
C ARG A 261 13.16 7.77 21.96
N SER A 262 12.99 7.11 20.82
CA SER A 262 13.44 5.73 20.61
C SER A 262 14.96 5.60 20.69
N LYS A 263 15.71 6.55 20.14
CA LYS A 263 17.19 6.57 20.22
C LYS A 263 17.68 6.81 21.65
N GLU A 264 17.04 7.69 22.41
CA GLU A 264 17.37 7.94 23.82
C GLU A 264 17.09 6.72 24.69
N GLN A 265 15.98 5.99 24.47
CA GLN A 265 15.66 4.77 25.20
C GLN A 265 16.67 3.67 24.91
N VAL A 266 17.10 3.48 23.65
CA VAL A 266 18.14 2.52 23.26
C VAL A 266 19.47 2.90 23.92
N GLY A 267 19.85 4.17 23.89
CA GLY A 267 21.06 4.67 24.54
C GLY A 267 21.06 4.41 26.05
N THR A 268 19.96 4.70 26.73
CA THR A 268 19.81 4.47 28.18
C THR A 268 19.88 2.98 28.51
N LYS A 269 19.27 2.11 27.71
CA LYS A 269 19.30 0.66 27.91
C LYS A 269 20.72 0.11 27.76
N LEU A 270 21.45 0.52 26.72
CA LEU A 270 22.84 0.11 26.52
C LEU A 270 23.77 0.53 27.68
N ILE A 271 23.55 1.75 28.20
CA ILE A 271 24.33 2.24 29.36
C ILE A 271 24.01 1.42 30.62
N SER A 272 22.72 1.15 30.89
CA SER A 272 22.32 0.35 32.05
C SER A 272 22.86 -1.10 32.02
N GLU A 273 22.87 -1.72 30.83
CA GLU A 273 23.43 -3.06 30.62
C GLU A 273 24.95 -3.08 30.73
N SER A 274 25.65 -1.98 30.42
CA SER A 274 27.09 -1.85 30.57
C SER A 274 27.53 -1.60 32.01
N ILE A 275 26.68 -1.03 32.86
CA ILE A 275 26.95 -0.78 34.29
C ILE A 275 26.63 -2.03 35.13
N ALA A 276 25.77 -2.92 34.65
CA ALA A 276 25.35 -4.14 35.35
C ALA A 276 26.33 -5.36 35.14
N LYS A 277 27.36 -5.20 34.32
CA LYS A 277 28.46 -6.15 34.13
C LYS A 277 29.71 -5.69 34.86
#